data_dbd80993216a398016ea4a441d0913df
#
_entry.id   dbd80993216a398016ea4a441d0913df
#
_cell.length_a   1.000
_cell.length_b   1.000
_cell.length_c   1.000
_cell.angle_alpha   90.00
_cell.angle_beta   90.00
_cell.angle_gamma   90.00
#
_symmetry.space_group_name_H-M   'P 1'
#
loop_
_entity.id
_entity.type
_entity.pdbx_description
1 polymer ?
#
loop_
_entity_poly.entity_id
_entity_poly.type
_entity_poly.pdbx_seq_one_letter_code
_entity_poly.pdbx_strand_id
1 'polypeptide(L)'
;MVMKVRGQTALEYLITYGWALVAIGVIIMLLFYLGIFNPSAWMPVRNEAIGLGVFGITDFSVRGDGNITLFLVNNAQASVNLTDIKIKDASLTSPTPALPRVISPGSNLTITGISTIIGNRGDAFYGTKIEFNYSIIGGAQHTDSGIIRGKID
;
A
#
# COMPACT_ATOMS: atom_id res chain seq x y z
N MET A 1 17.26 65.41 15.20
CA MET A 1 16.10 64.74 15.82
C MET A 1 15.22 64.18 14.71
N VAL A 2 15.58 63.09 14.12
CA VAL A 2 14.83 62.43 13.04
C VAL A 2 14.94 60.91 13.23
N MET A 3 14.14 60.33 14.15
CA MET A 3 14.05 58.90 14.36
C MET A 3 12.60 58.37 14.51
N LYS A 4 11.61 59.06 13.97
CA LYS A 4 10.20 58.64 14.05
C LYS A 4 9.60 58.05 12.76
N VAL A 5 10.31 58.12 11.64
CA VAL A 5 9.73 57.78 10.32
C VAL A 5 9.80 56.25 10.01
N ARG A 6 10.79 55.54 10.58
CA ARG A 6 11.00 54.13 10.22
C ARG A 6 9.99 53.17 10.82
N GLY A 7 9.42 53.49 11.97
CA GLY A 7 8.42 52.60 12.62
C GLY A 7 7.03 52.76 12.02
N GLN A 8 6.69 53.94 11.53
CA GLN A 8 5.39 54.23 10.95
C GLN A 8 5.20 53.52 9.61
N THR A 9 6.25 53.56 8.76
CA THR A 9 6.24 52.85 7.46
C THR A 9 6.13 51.33 7.60
N ALA A 10 6.78 50.76 8.61
CA ALA A 10 6.70 49.31 8.88
C ALA A 10 5.31 48.90 9.37
N LEU A 11 4.66 49.73 10.19
CA LEU A 11 3.32 49.50 10.70
C LEU A 11 2.26 49.59 9.59
N GLU A 12 2.38 50.61 8.73
CA GLU A 12 1.50 50.78 7.57
C GLU A 12 1.62 49.64 6.58
N TYR A 13 2.85 49.17 6.33
CA TYR A 13 3.09 47.98 5.52
C TYR A 13 2.46 46.71 6.13
N LEU A 14 2.61 46.53 7.43
CA LEU A 14 2.03 45.40 8.15
C LEU A 14 0.50 45.40 8.09
N ILE A 15 -0.13 46.57 8.24
CA ILE A 15 -1.59 46.72 8.14
C ILE A 15 -2.08 46.47 6.71
N THR A 16 -1.36 47.00 5.71
CA THR A 16 -1.75 46.89 4.29
C THR A 16 -1.59 45.49 3.74
N TYR A 17 -0.55 44.73 4.16
CA TYR A 17 -0.27 43.39 3.64
C TYR A 17 -0.59 42.26 4.64
N GLY A 18 -0.87 42.57 5.90
CA GLY A 18 -1.18 41.62 6.94
C GLY A 18 -2.41 40.79 6.60
N TRP A 19 -3.45 41.39 6.03
CA TRP A 19 -4.64 40.69 5.60
C TRP A 19 -4.35 39.66 4.47
N ALA A 20 -3.40 39.99 3.58
CA ALA A 20 -3.00 39.08 2.51
C ALA A 20 -2.33 37.81 3.05
N LEU A 21 -1.50 37.94 4.11
CA LEU A 21 -0.90 36.79 4.78
C LEU A 21 -1.95 35.92 5.45
N VAL A 22 -2.96 36.54 6.08
CA VAL A 22 -4.10 35.80 6.66
C VAL A 22 -4.88 35.08 5.58
N ALA A 23 -5.16 35.73 4.45
CA ALA A 23 -5.87 35.12 3.32
C ALA A 23 -5.10 33.92 2.76
N ILE A 24 -3.77 34.03 2.58
CA ILE A 24 -2.92 32.93 2.15
C ILE A 24 -2.96 31.78 3.16
N GLY A 25 -2.90 32.08 4.47
CA GLY A 25 -3.00 31.08 5.52
C GLY A 25 -4.33 30.30 5.47
N VAL A 26 -5.44 31.00 5.26
CA VAL A 26 -6.77 30.39 5.10
C VAL A 26 -6.83 29.52 3.85
N ILE A 27 -6.28 29.96 2.73
CA ILE A 27 -6.22 29.18 1.49
C ILE A 27 -5.41 27.91 1.70
N ILE A 28 -4.24 28.00 2.31
CA ILE A 28 -3.40 26.82 2.60
C ILE A 28 -4.14 25.85 3.50
N MET A 29 -4.82 26.33 4.55
CA MET A 29 -5.63 25.50 5.45
C MET A 29 -6.75 24.78 4.69
N LEU A 30 -7.45 25.46 3.79
CA LEU A 30 -8.47 24.87 2.94
C LEU A 30 -7.89 23.80 2.01
N LEU A 31 -6.72 24.05 1.43
CA LEU A 31 -6.04 23.06 0.58
C LEU A 31 -5.66 21.80 1.35
N PHE A 32 -5.20 21.93 2.61
CA PHE A 32 -4.98 20.80 3.50
C PHE A 32 -6.28 20.07 3.83
N TYR A 33 -7.34 20.79 4.16
CA TYR A 33 -8.65 20.22 4.47
C TYR A 33 -9.25 19.45 3.27
N LEU A 34 -9.10 19.99 2.06
CA LEU A 34 -9.51 19.33 0.82
C LEU A 34 -8.61 18.16 0.40
N GLY A 35 -7.54 17.88 1.15
CA GLY A 35 -6.63 16.78 0.86
C GLY A 35 -5.80 16.97 -0.41
N ILE A 36 -5.65 18.20 -0.90
CA ILE A 36 -4.90 18.50 -2.13
C ILE A 36 -3.43 18.12 -2.00
N PHE A 37 -2.89 18.17 -0.78
CA PHE A 37 -1.52 17.75 -0.48
C PHE A 37 -1.39 16.25 -0.15
N ASN A 38 -2.48 15.47 -0.26
CA ASN A 38 -2.41 14.03 -0.08
C ASN A 38 -2.15 13.34 -1.44
N PRO A 39 -0.91 12.84 -1.70
CA PRO A 39 -0.56 12.22 -2.98
C PRO A 39 -1.46 11.04 -3.35
N SER A 40 -1.96 10.32 -2.34
CA SER A 40 -2.83 9.16 -2.54
C SER A 40 -4.23 9.51 -3.09
N ALA A 41 -4.66 10.77 -2.93
CA ALA A 41 -5.94 11.24 -3.47
C ALA A 41 -5.89 11.48 -4.99
N TRP A 42 -4.70 11.80 -5.52
CA TRP A 42 -4.50 12.19 -6.92
C TRP A 42 -3.87 11.09 -7.78
N MET A 43 -3.09 10.19 -7.18
CA MET A 43 -2.50 9.08 -7.89
C MET A 43 -3.44 7.88 -7.86
N PRO A 44 -3.84 7.34 -9.01
CA PRO A 44 -4.56 6.07 -9.05
C PRO A 44 -3.61 4.98 -8.52
N VAL A 45 -3.75 4.63 -7.26
CA VAL A 45 -3.04 3.48 -6.70
C VAL A 45 -3.68 2.24 -7.31
N ARG A 46 -2.94 1.56 -8.17
CA ARG A 46 -3.32 0.25 -8.69
C ARG A 46 -2.82 -0.83 -7.76
N ASN A 47 -3.59 -1.88 -7.64
CA ASN A 47 -3.12 -3.09 -6.99
C ASN A 47 -1.98 -3.68 -7.82
N GLU A 48 -0.80 -3.76 -7.22
CA GLU A 48 0.40 -4.21 -7.92
C GLU A 48 1.28 -5.02 -6.96
N ALA A 49 1.84 -6.09 -7.49
CA ALA A 49 2.82 -6.93 -6.82
C ALA A 49 4.14 -6.90 -7.60
N ILE A 50 5.25 -6.70 -6.90
CA ILE A 50 6.58 -6.53 -7.51
C ILE A 50 7.58 -7.43 -6.77
N GLY A 51 8.55 -7.97 -7.50
CA GLY A 51 9.70 -8.68 -6.92
C GLY A 51 9.51 -10.17 -6.74
N LEU A 52 8.35 -10.73 -7.09
CA LEU A 52 8.09 -12.17 -7.07
C LEU A 52 8.69 -12.84 -8.31
N GLY A 53 9.34 -13.98 -8.13
CA GLY A 53 9.98 -14.74 -9.20
C GLY A 53 9.23 -16.00 -9.60
N VAL A 54 8.85 -16.80 -8.62
CA VAL A 54 8.17 -18.09 -8.80
C VAL A 54 6.67 -17.95 -8.86
N PHE A 55 6.12 -17.10 -8.00
CA PHE A 55 4.69 -16.80 -8.00
C PHE A 55 4.42 -15.47 -8.66
N GLY A 56 3.49 -15.45 -9.62
CA GLY A 56 2.90 -14.21 -10.11
C GLY A 56 1.62 -13.92 -9.33
N ILE A 57 1.43 -12.68 -8.91
CA ILE A 57 0.13 -12.20 -8.44
C ILE A 57 -0.50 -11.43 -9.59
N THR A 58 -1.55 -11.99 -10.18
CA THR A 58 -2.24 -11.36 -11.32
C THR A 58 -3.19 -10.27 -10.85
N ASP A 59 -3.79 -10.47 -9.68
CA ASP A 59 -4.65 -9.49 -9.02
C ASP A 59 -4.77 -9.83 -7.54
N PHE A 60 -5.18 -8.86 -6.73
CA PHE A 60 -5.55 -9.08 -5.34
C PHE A 60 -6.52 -8.00 -4.86
N SER A 61 -7.31 -8.33 -3.84
CA SER A 61 -8.22 -7.42 -3.16
C SER A 61 -7.99 -7.54 -1.66
N VAL A 62 -7.99 -6.42 -0.98
CA VAL A 62 -7.84 -6.33 0.49
C VAL A 62 -9.02 -5.55 1.03
N ARG A 63 -9.74 -6.13 2.00
CA ARG A 63 -10.83 -5.46 2.71
C ARG A 63 -10.34 -4.85 4.02
N GLY A 64 -11.06 -3.86 4.51
CA GLY A 64 -10.71 -3.14 5.74
C GLY A 64 -10.65 -4.01 7.00
N ASP A 65 -11.32 -5.15 7.01
CA ASP A 65 -11.31 -6.15 8.08
C ASP A 65 -10.10 -7.12 8.02
N GLY A 66 -9.18 -6.92 7.08
CA GLY A 66 -8.02 -7.76 6.85
C GLY A 66 -8.25 -8.94 5.92
N ASN A 67 -9.48 -9.17 5.45
CA ASN A 67 -9.73 -10.21 4.46
C ASN A 67 -8.99 -9.88 3.16
N ILE A 68 -8.18 -10.81 2.68
CA ILE A 68 -7.43 -10.69 1.42
C ILE A 68 -7.81 -11.82 0.48
N THR A 69 -7.93 -11.49 -0.79
CA THR A 69 -8.05 -12.45 -1.89
C THR A 69 -6.85 -12.27 -2.80
N LEU A 70 -6.11 -13.34 -3.04
CA LEU A 70 -4.92 -13.38 -3.90
C LEU A 70 -5.20 -14.26 -5.11
N PHE A 71 -4.94 -13.74 -6.31
CA PHE A 71 -4.98 -14.51 -7.55
C PHE A 71 -3.54 -14.81 -7.97
N LEU A 72 -3.11 -16.04 -7.71
CA LEU A 72 -1.75 -16.51 -7.90
C LEU A 72 -1.62 -17.31 -9.18
N VAL A 73 -0.47 -17.21 -9.81
CA VAL A 73 -0.05 -18.10 -10.90
C VAL A 73 1.32 -18.69 -10.57
N ASN A 74 1.52 -19.98 -10.82
CA ASN A 74 2.83 -20.63 -10.73
C ASN A 74 3.60 -20.38 -12.02
N ASN A 75 4.61 -19.49 -11.98
CA ASN A 75 5.49 -19.18 -13.10
C ASN A 75 6.71 -20.12 -13.17
N ALA A 76 6.89 -21.01 -12.19
CA ALA A 76 7.95 -22.00 -12.25
C ALA A 76 7.65 -23.06 -13.32
N GLN A 77 8.71 -23.66 -13.86
CA GLN A 77 8.60 -24.75 -14.83
C GLN A 77 8.32 -26.11 -14.16
N ALA A 78 8.08 -26.12 -12.85
CA ALA A 78 7.84 -27.32 -12.04
C ALA A 78 6.60 -27.14 -11.14
N SER A 79 6.01 -28.24 -10.73
CA SER A 79 4.95 -28.22 -9.70
C SER A 79 5.56 -27.82 -8.36
N VAL A 80 4.93 -26.85 -7.70
CA VAL A 80 5.35 -26.36 -6.38
C VAL A 80 4.31 -26.69 -5.34
N ASN A 81 4.75 -27.06 -4.16
CA ASN A 81 3.90 -27.24 -2.98
C ASN A 81 4.00 -25.97 -2.14
N LEU A 82 2.97 -25.13 -2.21
CA LEU A 82 2.85 -23.89 -1.42
C LEU A 82 2.48 -24.27 0.01
N THR A 83 3.37 -23.96 0.96
CA THR A 83 3.23 -24.35 2.36
C THR A 83 2.69 -23.25 3.25
N ASP A 84 3.07 -21.99 2.99
CA ASP A 84 2.65 -20.86 3.80
C ASP A 84 2.70 -19.56 2.98
N ILE A 85 1.87 -18.61 3.36
CA ILE A 85 1.87 -17.24 2.82
C ILE A 85 1.98 -16.29 4.00
N LYS A 86 2.99 -15.40 3.98
CA LYS A 86 3.17 -14.38 5.01
C LYS A 86 2.97 -12.99 4.44
N ILE A 87 2.31 -12.14 5.22
CA ILE A 87 2.10 -10.73 4.91
C ILE A 87 2.53 -9.92 6.13
N LYS A 88 3.50 -8.99 5.95
CA LYS A 88 4.17 -8.29 7.06
C LYS A 88 4.72 -9.27 8.11
N ASP A 89 5.40 -10.33 7.65
CA ASP A 89 6.00 -11.38 8.49
C ASP A 89 5.01 -12.25 9.30
N ALA A 90 3.70 -12.05 9.16
CA ALA A 90 2.66 -12.87 9.76
C ALA A 90 2.03 -13.82 8.74
N SER A 91 1.87 -15.09 9.11
CA SER A 91 1.21 -16.08 8.27
C SER A 91 -0.26 -15.74 8.05
N LEU A 92 -0.76 -16.00 6.84
CA LEU A 92 -2.16 -15.80 6.48
C LEU A 92 -3.05 -16.71 7.34
N THR A 93 -4.01 -16.11 8.03
CA THR A 93 -4.92 -16.86 8.90
C THR A 93 -6.08 -17.44 8.09
N SER A 94 -6.41 -18.71 8.37
CA SER A 94 -7.53 -19.43 7.73
C SER A 94 -7.50 -19.39 6.20
N PRO A 95 -6.40 -19.79 5.55
CA PRO A 95 -6.32 -19.77 4.09
C PRO A 95 -7.35 -20.75 3.49
N THR A 96 -8.06 -20.27 2.48
CA THR A 96 -9.01 -21.08 1.71
C THR A 96 -8.65 -20.97 0.23
N PRO A 97 -8.30 -22.06 -0.47
CA PRO A 97 -8.17 -23.44 0.05
C PRO A 97 -7.04 -23.58 1.08
N ALA A 98 -7.17 -24.58 1.96
CA ALA A 98 -6.18 -24.81 3.00
C ALA A 98 -4.80 -25.12 2.42
N LEU A 99 -3.76 -24.66 3.10
CA LEU A 99 -2.36 -24.97 2.82
C LEU A 99 -1.91 -26.16 3.70
N PRO A 100 -0.94 -26.99 3.26
CA PRO A 100 -0.19 -26.88 2.00
C PRO A 100 -0.98 -27.32 0.76
N ARG A 101 -0.61 -26.75 -0.42
CA ARG A 101 -1.27 -27.08 -1.69
C ARG A 101 -0.29 -27.13 -2.85
N VAL A 102 -0.45 -28.16 -3.69
CA VAL A 102 0.33 -28.32 -4.92
C VAL A 102 -0.29 -27.49 -6.04
N ILE A 103 0.56 -26.74 -6.73
CA ILE A 103 0.21 -25.90 -7.88
C ILE A 103 1.05 -26.32 -9.07
N SER A 104 0.41 -26.78 -10.13
CA SER A 104 1.09 -27.16 -11.37
C SER A 104 1.65 -25.95 -12.11
N PRO A 105 2.67 -26.12 -12.97
CA PRO A 105 3.23 -25.05 -13.79
C PRO A 105 2.14 -24.33 -14.61
N GLY A 106 2.16 -23.00 -14.62
CA GLY A 106 1.20 -22.17 -15.34
C GLY A 106 -0.24 -22.20 -14.82
N SER A 107 -0.51 -22.95 -13.74
CA SER A 107 -1.85 -23.01 -13.14
C SER A 107 -2.12 -21.81 -12.25
N ASN A 108 -3.37 -21.37 -12.26
CA ASN A 108 -3.86 -20.31 -11.39
C ASN A 108 -4.43 -20.90 -10.09
N LEU A 109 -4.25 -20.18 -9.00
CA LEU A 109 -4.83 -20.50 -7.70
C LEU A 109 -5.38 -19.23 -7.07
N THR A 110 -6.64 -19.25 -6.67
CA THR A 110 -7.22 -18.20 -5.85
C THR A 110 -7.18 -18.62 -4.39
N ILE A 111 -6.57 -17.80 -3.55
CA ILE A 111 -6.49 -18.00 -2.11
C ILE A 111 -7.12 -16.81 -1.40
N THR A 112 -8.01 -17.11 -0.46
CA THR A 112 -8.58 -16.11 0.46
C THR A 112 -8.08 -16.39 1.88
N GLY A 113 -7.98 -15.36 2.70
CA GLY A 113 -7.59 -15.51 4.10
C GLY A 113 -7.60 -14.16 4.81
N ILE A 114 -7.20 -14.16 6.08
CA ILE A 114 -7.12 -12.93 6.87
C ILE A 114 -5.66 -12.53 6.99
N SER A 115 -5.36 -11.32 6.55
CA SER A 115 -4.05 -10.69 6.60
C SER A 115 -3.96 -9.68 7.76
N THR A 116 -2.77 -9.14 7.98
CA THR A 116 -2.53 -8.05 8.95
C THR A 116 -2.75 -6.66 8.36
N ILE A 117 -3.21 -6.56 7.12
CA ILE A 117 -3.53 -5.26 6.48
C ILE A 117 -4.93 -4.87 6.89
N ILE A 118 -5.03 -3.89 7.79
CA ILE A 118 -6.31 -3.37 8.31
C ILE A 118 -6.37 -1.87 8.02
N GLY A 119 -7.54 -1.35 7.72
CA GLY A 119 -7.75 0.07 7.46
C GLY A 119 -9.15 0.37 6.99
N ASN A 120 -9.38 1.63 6.59
CA ASN A 120 -10.67 2.05 6.05
C ASN A 120 -10.69 1.86 4.53
N ARG A 121 -11.90 1.75 4.00
CA ARG A 121 -12.11 1.71 2.57
C ARG A 121 -11.49 2.94 1.90
N GLY A 122 -10.68 2.70 0.86
CA GLY A 122 -9.97 3.74 0.13
C GLY A 122 -8.59 4.08 0.67
N ASP A 123 -8.21 3.59 1.87
CA ASP A 123 -6.86 3.75 2.38
C ASP A 123 -5.85 3.04 1.47
N ALA A 124 -4.75 3.72 1.19
CA ALA A 124 -3.68 3.15 0.38
C ALA A 124 -2.61 2.52 1.27
N PHE A 125 -2.11 1.35 0.88
CA PHE A 125 -0.97 0.71 1.51
C PHE A 125 0.16 0.55 0.48
N TYR A 126 1.39 0.72 0.97
CA TYR A 126 2.60 0.72 0.15
C TYR A 126 3.67 -0.14 0.80
N GLY A 127 4.48 -0.79 -0.04
CA GLY A 127 5.67 -1.48 0.42
C GLY A 127 5.39 -2.64 1.38
N THR A 128 4.19 -3.21 1.34
CA THR A 128 3.84 -4.34 2.20
C THR A 128 4.50 -5.59 1.68
N LYS A 129 5.39 -6.16 2.50
CA LYS A 129 6.10 -7.40 2.17
C LYS A 129 5.12 -8.58 2.12
N ILE A 130 5.24 -9.39 1.07
CA ILE A 130 4.56 -10.68 0.95
C ILE A 130 5.61 -11.76 0.69
N GLU A 131 5.45 -12.92 1.32
CA GLU A 131 6.34 -14.07 1.18
C GLU A 131 5.53 -15.33 0.94
N PHE A 132 6.00 -16.14 0.01
CA PHE A 132 5.47 -17.47 -0.29
C PHE A 132 6.51 -18.50 0.08
N ASN A 133 6.24 -19.32 1.10
CA ASN A 133 7.06 -20.45 1.43
C ASN A 133 6.58 -21.68 0.64
N TYR A 134 7.47 -22.28 -0.09
CA TYR A 134 7.13 -23.40 -0.97
C TYR A 134 8.27 -24.40 -1.07
N SER A 135 7.97 -25.57 -1.56
CA SER A 135 8.96 -26.56 -1.98
C SER A 135 8.65 -27.03 -3.40
N ILE A 136 9.69 -27.26 -4.19
CA ILE A 136 9.55 -28.03 -5.43
C ILE A 136 9.31 -29.48 -5.01
N ILE A 137 8.42 -30.21 -5.68
CA ILE A 137 8.11 -31.59 -5.34
C ILE A 137 9.38 -32.44 -5.35
N GLY A 138 9.72 -33.00 -4.19
CA GLY A 138 10.97 -33.77 -3.99
C GLY A 138 12.21 -32.94 -3.70
N GLY A 139 12.08 -31.59 -3.55
CA GLY A 139 13.18 -30.68 -3.28
C GLY A 139 13.11 -29.98 -1.92
N ALA A 140 14.06 -29.05 -1.72
CA ALA A 140 14.15 -28.24 -0.51
C ALA A 140 13.05 -27.17 -0.44
N GLN A 141 12.89 -26.59 0.75
CA GLN A 141 12.03 -25.42 0.94
C GLN A 141 12.73 -24.15 0.43
N HIS A 142 11.93 -23.31 -0.15
CA HIS A 142 12.32 -22.00 -0.69
C HIS A 142 11.32 -20.94 -0.25
N THR A 143 11.75 -19.68 -0.31
CA THR A 143 10.91 -18.53 -0.08
C THR A 143 10.97 -17.60 -1.30
N ASP A 144 9.83 -17.25 -1.85
CA ASP A 144 9.68 -16.22 -2.86
C ASP A 144 9.10 -14.98 -2.18
N SER A 145 9.76 -13.83 -2.31
CA SER A 145 9.38 -12.63 -1.60
C SER A 145 9.21 -11.44 -2.54
N GLY A 146 8.19 -10.65 -2.28
CA GLY A 146 7.89 -9.46 -3.04
C GLY A 146 7.23 -8.39 -2.18
N ILE A 147 6.79 -7.34 -2.84
CA ILE A 147 6.13 -6.20 -2.24
C ILE A 147 4.78 -6.01 -2.94
N ILE A 148 3.73 -5.82 -2.17
CA ILE A 148 2.41 -5.45 -2.65
C ILE A 148 2.09 -4.01 -2.28
N ARG A 149 1.38 -3.33 -3.15
CA ARG A 149 0.81 -2.00 -2.94
C ARG A 149 -0.57 -1.91 -3.55
N GLY A 150 -1.47 -1.19 -2.92
CA GLY A 150 -2.84 -1.09 -3.39
C GLY A 150 -3.71 -0.22 -2.53
N LYS A 151 -5.01 -0.32 -2.74
CA LYS A 151 -6.05 0.29 -1.90
C LYS A 151 -6.87 -0.77 -1.21
N ILE A 152 -7.41 -0.39 -0.06
CA ILE A 152 -8.40 -1.17 0.69
C ILE A 152 -9.78 -0.93 0.06
N ASP A 153 -10.47 -2.03 -0.27
CA ASP A 153 -11.80 -2.03 -0.91
C ASP A 153 -12.95 -1.87 0.10
#